data_c9f875f3796346133ecc18e32038c8f2
#
_entry.id   c9f875f3796346133ecc18e32038c8f2
#
_cell.length_a   1.000
_cell.length_b   1.000
_cell.length_c   1.000
_cell.angle_alpha   90.00
_cell.angle_beta   90.00
_cell.angle_gamma   90.00
#
_symmetry.space_group_name_H-M   'P 1'
#
loop_
_entity.id
_entity.type
_entity.pdbx_description
1 polymer ?
#
loop_
_entity_poly.entity_id
_entity_poly.type
_entity_poly.pdbx_seq_one_letter_code
_entity_poly.pdbx_strand_id
1 'polypeptide(L)'
;MEEYHQITLNEYISIKEDIKRRLNHLAESFVAIGYRLKQIRDTEAYRQDGYNTIFEFAEKELGLTKSPTSRFMAINDKYSVGGNSLELREEFIGLGKSRLSEMLTMDPEDYVLITNQTSIKDIREIKRMEKAAEDNEVLTKFQEVLR
;
A
#
# COMPACT_ATOMS: atom_id res chain seq x y z
N MET A 1 -4.22 -9.10 42.17
CA MET A 1 -5.38 -9.57 41.40
C MET A 1 -5.77 -8.46 40.42
N GLU A 2 -5.65 -8.73 39.14
CA GLU A 2 -6.00 -7.74 38.13
C GLU A 2 -7.52 -7.71 38.00
N GLU A 3 -8.12 -6.54 38.28
CA GLU A 3 -9.52 -6.34 38.03
C GLU A 3 -9.67 -5.98 36.56
N TYR A 4 -10.41 -6.79 35.81
CA TYR A 4 -10.78 -6.44 34.44
C TYR A 4 -11.78 -5.30 34.49
N HIS A 5 -11.36 -4.12 34.07
CA HIS A 5 -12.25 -3.00 33.98
C HIS A 5 -13.16 -3.18 32.75
N GLN A 6 -14.45 -3.36 32.99
CA GLN A 6 -15.41 -3.43 31.90
C GLN A 6 -15.66 -2.04 31.36
N ILE A 7 -15.40 -1.88 30.04
CA ILE A 7 -15.68 -0.63 29.36
C ILE A 7 -17.15 -0.58 28.93
N THR A 8 -17.72 0.61 28.92
CA THR A 8 -19.09 0.84 28.44
C THR A 8 -19.12 0.70 26.92
N LEU A 9 -20.33 0.57 26.36
CA LEU A 9 -20.52 0.54 24.91
C LEU A 9 -19.99 1.83 24.24
N ASN A 10 -20.21 2.99 24.88
CA ASN A 10 -19.70 4.27 24.35
C ASN A 10 -18.17 4.34 24.37
N GLU A 11 -17.55 3.84 25.44
CA GLU A 11 -16.09 3.75 25.52
C GLU A 11 -15.53 2.81 24.44
N TYR A 12 -16.17 1.66 24.22
CA TYR A 12 -15.79 0.75 23.17
C TYR A 12 -15.84 1.39 21.80
N ILE A 13 -16.91 2.12 21.50
CA ILE A 13 -17.06 2.82 20.21
C ILE A 13 -15.95 3.87 20.04
N SER A 14 -15.66 4.65 21.07
CA SER A 14 -14.59 5.65 21.08
C SER A 14 -13.22 5.03 20.83
N ILE A 15 -12.91 3.92 21.50
CA ILE A 15 -11.64 3.22 21.35
C ILE A 15 -11.51 2.69 19.93
N LYS A 16 -12.57 2.10 19.41
CA LYS A 16 -12.61 1.56 18.06
C LYS A 16 -12.36 2.64 17.02
N GLU A 17 -13.01 3.79 17.15
CA GLU A 17 -12.83 4.91 16.23
C GLU A 17 -11.42 5.51 16.33
N ASP A 18 -10.83 5.56 17.52
CA ASP A 18 -9.46 6.01 17.69
C ASP A 18 -8.46 5.08 16.97
N ILE A 19 -8.65 3.78 17.09
CA ILE A 19 -7.81 2.80 16.39
C ILE A 19 -7.90 3.00 14.88
N LYS A 20 -9.10 3.13 14.34
CA LYS A 20 -9.32 3.35 12.89
C LYS A 20 -8.62 4.62 12.41
N ARG A 21 -8.73 5.71 13.18
CA ARG A 21 -8.07 6.98 12.86
C ARG A 21 -6.56 6.83 12.82
N ARG A 22 -5.97 6.14 13.79
CA ARG A 22 -4.52 5.91 13.85
C ARG A 22 -4.04 5.04 12.69
N LEU A 23 -4.80 4.01 12.32
CA LEU A 23 -4.50 3.17 11.16
C LEU A 23 -4.54 3.98 9.85
N ASN A 24 -5.49 4.91 9.75
CA ASN A 24 -5.58 5.79 8.58
C ASN A 24 -4.38 6.75 8.51
N HIS A 25 -3.92 7.27 9.65
CA HIS A 25 -2.71 8.09 9.70
C HIS A 25 -1.46 7.32 9.26
N LEU A 26 -1.39 6.02 9.55
CA LEU A 26 -0.28 5.20 9.05
C LEU A 26 -0.28 5.15 7.52
N ALA A 27 -1.44 4.96 6.90
CA ALA A 27 -1.56 4.94 5.44
C ALA A 27 -1.11 6.26 4.82
N GLU A 28 -1.52 7.38 5.40
CA GLU A 28 -1.09 8.71 4.98
C GLU A 28 0.42 8.89 5.12
N SER A 29 0.99 8.40 6.23
CA SER A 29 2.43 8.45 6.47
C SER A 29 3.20 7.65 5.43
N PHE A 30 2.70 6.47 5.03
CA PHE A 30 3.34 5.66 3.98
C PHE A 30 3.36 6.39 2.64
N VAL A 31 2.27 7.06 2.29
CA VAL A 31 2.18 7.87 1.07
C VAL A 31 3.20 9.01 1.12
N ALA A 32 3.30 9.70 2.23
CA ALA A 32 4.24 10.81 2.42
C ALA A 32 5.70 10.36 2.36
N ILE A 33 6.03 9.23 3.00
CA ILE A 33 7.38 8.65 2.97
C ILE A 33 7.74 8.30 1.52
N GLY A 34 6.84 7.68 0.79
CA GLY A 34 7.05 7.33 -0.62
C GLY A 34 7.33 8.56 -1.47
N TYR A 35 6.59 9.64 -1.26
CA TYR A 35 6.81 10.90 -1.95
C TYR A 35 8.22 11.45 -1.69
N ARG A 36 8.64 11.48 -0.42
CA ARG A 36 9.96 11.99 -0.05
C ARG A 36 11.09 11.13 -0.61
N LEU A 37 10.94 9.82 -0.60
CA LEU A 37 11.91 8.91 -1.21
C LEU A 37 12.03 9.16 -2.71
N LYS A 38 10.91 9.35 -3.40
CA LYS A 38 10.92 9.67 -4.83
C LYS A 38 11.58 11.03 -5.11
N GLN A 39 11.34 12.00 -4.25
CA GLN A 39 11.96 13.32 -4.37
C GLN A 39 13.50 13.22 -4.27
N ILE A 40 14.00 12.45 -3.29
CA ILE A 40 15.43 12.22 -3.13
C ILE A 40 15.99 11.43 -4.33
N ARG A 41 15.25 10.42 -4.81
CA ARG A 41 15.63 9.63 -5.99
C ARG A 41 15.73 10.49 -7.25
N ASP A 42 14.69 11.26 -7.52
CA ASP A 42 14.57 11.99 -8.80
C ASP A 42 15.51 13.18 -8.88
N THR A 43 15.85 13.79 -7.75
CA THR A 43 16.83 14.87 -7.67
C THR A 43 18.25 14.38 -7.48
N GLU A 44 18.43 13.07 -7.22
CA GLU A 44 19.72 12.47 -6.87
C GLU A 44 20.40 13.12 -5.65
N ALA A 45 19.60 13.69 -4.73
CA ALA A 45 20.10 14.37 -3.55
C ALA A 45 20.94 13.46 -2.65
N TYR A 46 20.74 12.13 -2.72
CA TYR A 46 21.51 11.15 -1.95
C TYR A 46 23.03 11.22 -2.25
N ARG A 47 23.41 11.79 -3.41
CA ARG A 47 24.84 11.95 -3.78
C ARG A 47 25.56 12.93 -2.87
N GLN A 48 24.84 13.84 -2.22
CA GLN A 48 25.43 14.78 -1.26
C GLN A 48 26.04 14.06 -0.05
N ASP A 49 25.48 12.90 0.31
CA ASP A 49 25.99 12.06 1.39
C ASP A 49 26.93 10.94 0.88
N GLY A 50 27.27 10.94 -0.41
CA GLY A 50 28.19 9.98 -0.99
C GLY A 50 27.57 8.68 -1.43
N TYR A 51 26.22 8.58 -1.43
CA TYR A 51 25.53 7.37 -1.88
C TYR A 51 25.34 7.38 -3.40
N ASN A 52 25.21 6.19 -3.98
CA ASN A 52 25.09 6.02 -5.42
C ASN A 52 23.67 5.75 -5.90
N THR A 53 22.79 5.29 -5.00
CA THR A 53 21.40 4.97 -5.32
C THR A 53 20.48 5.35 -4.16
N ILE A 54 19.18 5.49 -4.46
CA ILE A 54 18.16 5.69 -3.43
C ILE A 54 18.13 4.49 -2.44
N PHE A 55 18.44 3.29 -2.92
CA PHE A 55 18.41 2.08 -2.08
C PHE A 55 19.55 2.08 -1.07
N GLU A 56 20.75 2.50 -1.48
CA GLU A 56 21.88 2.65 -0.57
C GLU A 56 21.58 3.71 0.49
N PHE A 57 21.05 4.86 0.07
CA PHE A 57 20.60 5.92 0.97
C PHE A 57 19.60 5.38 2.00
N ALA A 58 18.56 4.72 1.53
CA ALA A 58 17.49 4.22 2.39
C ALA A 58 18.00 3.19 3.41
N GLU A 59 18.90 2.32 3.00
CA GLU A 59 19.48 1.32 3.89
C GLU A 59 20.37 1.96 4.95
N LYS A 60 21.28 2.86 4.54
CA LYS A 60 22.26 3.46 5.45
C LYS A 60 21.65 4.52 6.37
N GLU A 61 20.79 5.37 5.84
CA GLU A 61 20.22 6.48 6.62
C GLU A 61 18.93 6.11 7.35
N LEU A 62 18.12 5.21 6.78
CA LEU A 62 16.78 4.92 7.29
C LEU A 62 16.61 3.48 7.80
N GLY A 63 17.59 2.61 7.58
CA GLY A 63 17.47 1.20 7.96
C GLY A 63 16.46 0.43 7.12
N LEU A 64 16.14 0.93 5.93
CA LEU A 64 15.18 0.29 5.03
C LEU A 64 15.89 -0.49 3.94
N THR A 65 15.60 -1.79 3.86
CA THR A 65 16.09 -2.61 2.77
C THR A 65 15.37 -2.27 1.46
N LYS A 66 15.82 -2.87 0.36
CA LYS A 66 15.31 -2.55 -0.98
C LYS A 66 13.80 -2.76 -1.13
N SER A 67 13.26 -3.86 -0.61
CA SER A 67 11.83 -4.18 -0.77
C SER A 67 10.90 -3.16 -0.11
N PRO A 68 11.08 -2.80 1.18
CA PRO A 68 10.27 -1.73 1.77
C PRO A 68 10.42 -0.40 1.07
N THR A 69 11.64 -0.04 0.65
CA THR A 69 11.89 1.22 -0.06
C THR A 69 11.10 1.27 -1.37
N SER A 70 11.16 0.22 -2.18
CA SER A 70 10.39 0.11 -3.41
C SER A 70 8.89 0.16 -3.15
N ARG A 71 8.43 -0.48 -2.08
CA ARG A 71 7.01 -0.53 -1.73
C ARG A 71 6.48 0.85 -1.34
N PHE A 72 7.22 1.62 -0.55
CA PHE A 72 6.81 2.99 -0.20
C PHE A 72 6.64 3.85 -1.45
N MET A 73 7.59 3.79 -2.38
CA MET A 73 7.52 4.55 -3.62
C MET A 73 6.33 4.09 -4.48
N ALA A 74 6.08 2.79 -4.56
CA ALA A 74 4.95 2.23 -5.31
C ALA A 74 3.61 2.62 -4.69
N ILE A 75 3.53 2.66 -3.36
CA ILE A 75 2.33 3.13 -2.65
C ILE A 75 2.03 4.57 -3.04
N ASN A 76 3.05 5.42 -3.09
CA ASN A 76 2.85 6.80 -3.53
C ASN A 76 2.40 6.86 -4.99
N ASP A 77 3.05 6.12 -5.88
CA ASP A 77 2.69 6.11 -7.31
C ASP A 77 1.21 5.77 -7.51
N LYS A 78 0.69 4.80 -6.77
CA LYS A 78 -0.66 4.26 -7.00
C LYS A 78 -1.75 4.98 -6.23
N TYR A 79 -1.46 5.49 -5.03
CA TYR A 79 -2.50 5.94 -4.11
C TYR A 79 -2.45 7.42 -3.75
N SER A 80 -1.43 8.16 -4.19
CA SER A 80 -1.37 9.59 -3.92
C SER A 80 -2.19 10.38 -4.92
N VAL A 81 -2.61 11.58 -4.52
CA VAL A 81 -3.28 12.51 -5.41
C VAL A 81 -2.33 12.87 -6.55
N GLY A 82 -2.76 12.62 -7.79
CA GLY A 82 -1.94 12.86 -8.97
C GLY A 82 -0.77 11.89 -9.16
N GLY A 83 -0.64 10.87 -8.30
CA GLY A 83 0.42 9.86 -8.40
C GLY A 83 1.78 10.32 -7.90
N ASN A 84 1.91 11.55 -7.40
CA ASN A 84 3.19 12.07 -6.90
C ASN A 84 2.95 13.27 -5.99
N SER A 85 2.41 12.99 -4.80
CA SER A 85 2.12 14.02 -3.80
C SER A 85 2.16 13.45 -2.39
N LEU A 86 2.04 14.33 -1.39
CA LEU A 86 2.00 13.94 0.02
C LEU A 86 0.64 13.40 0.44
N GLU A 87 -0.39 13.56 -0.38
CA GLU A 87 -1.77 13.28 0.00
C GLU A 87 -2.28 11.95 -0.55
N LEU A 88 -2.91 11.16 0.31
CA LEU A 88 -3.64 9.96 -0.06
C LEU A 88 -4.93 10.35 -0.80
N ARG A 89 -5.22 9.70 -1.93
CA ARG A 89 -6.46 9.92 -2.67
C ARG A 89 -7.66 9.52 -1.82
N GLU A 90 -8.72 10.28 -1.95
CA GLU A 90 -9.93 10.15 -1.14
C GLU A 90 -10.52 8.74 -1.17
N GLU A 91 -10.54 8.09 -2.32
CA GLU A 91 -11.09 6.75 -2.47
C GLU A 91 -10.35 5.67 -1.69
N PHE A 92 -9.12 5.95 -1.25
CA PHE A 92 -8.32 5.00 -0.47
C PHE A 92 -8.30 5.29 1.02
N ILE A 93 -8.90 6.40 1.45
CA ILE A 93 -9.00 6.76 2.86
C ILE A 93 -9.84 5.70 3.59
N GLY A 94 -9.35 5.23 4.73
CA GLY A 94 -10.06 4.25 5.54
C GLY A 94 -9.75 2.79 5.23
N LEU A 95 -9.05 2.49 4.12
CA LEU A 95 -8.67 1.12 3.79
C LEU A 95 -7.53 0.60 4.66
N GLY A 96 -6.61 1.48 5.06
CA GLY A 96 -5.48 1.14 5.91
C GLY A 96 -4.29 0.57 5.14
N LYS A 97 -3.14 0.64 5.77
CA LYS A 97 -1.85 0.25 5.18
C LYS A 97 -1.82 -1.18 4.66
N SER A 98 -2.39 -2.13 5.40
CA SER A 98 -2.34 -3.54 5.04
C SER A 98 -3.10 -3.84 3.74
N ARG A 99 -4.30 -3.27 3.60
CA ARG A 99 -5.07 -3.42 2.36
C ARG A 99 -4.37 -2.73 1.19
N LEU A 100 -3.90 -1.52 1.39
CA LEU A 100 -3.20 -0.77 0.33
C LEU A 100 -1.93 -1.50 -0.14
N SER A 101 -1.17 -2.08 0.79
CA SER A 101 0.02 -2.88 0.44
C SER A 101 -0.36 -4.11 -0.37
N GLU A 102 -1.41 -4.82 0.02
CA GLU A 102 -1.87 -6.02 -0.69
C GLU A 102 -2.40 -5.67 -2.09
N MET A 103 -3.05 -4.52 -2.23
CA MET A 103 -3.63 -4.06 -3.50
C MET A 103 -2.58 -3.61 -4.53
N LEU A 104 -1.32 -3.43 -4.15
CA LEU A 104 -0.26 -2.96 -5.06
C LEU A 104 -0.09 -3.85 -6.29
N THR A 105 -0.31 -5.15 -6.16
CA THR A 105 -0.16 -6.12 -7.25
C THR A 105 -1.50 -6.52 -7.86
N MET A 106 -2.57 -5.85 -7.49
CA MET A 106 -3.91 -6.07 -8.00
C MET A 106 -4.16 -5.20 -9.24
N ASP A 107 -5.01 -5.68 -10.13
CA ASP A 107 -5.48 -4.89 -11.27
C ASP A 107 -6.23 -3.66 -10.74
N PRO A 108 -5.83 -2.43 -11.16
CA PRO A 108 -6.52 -1.21 -10.69
C PRO A 108 -8.01 -1.16 -11.01
N GLU A 109 -8.47 -1.85 -12.04
CA GLU A 109 -9.90 -1.94 -12.37
C GLU A 109 -10.71 -2.57 -11.25
N ASP A 110 -10.08 -3.44 -10.45
CA ASP A 110 -10.74 -4.15 -9.35
C ASP A 110 -10.65 -3.42 -8.02
N TYR A 111 -10.00 -2.26 -7.94
CA TYR A 111 -9.90 -1.48 -6.71
C TYR A 111 -11.28 -1.13 -6.16
N VAL A 112 -12.25 -0.92 -7.04
CA VAL A 112 -13.64 -0.58 -6.67
C VAL A 112 -14.30 -1.68 -5.82
N LEU A 113 -13.82 -2.92 -5.91
CA LEU A 113 -14.36 -4.05 -5.15
C LEU A 113 -13.92 -4.03 -3.68
N ILE A 114 -12.88 -3.26 -3.35
CA ILE A 114 -12.27 -3.27 -2.03
C ILE A 114 -12.88 -2.18 -1.16
N THR A 115 -13.35 -2.59 0.01
CA THR A 115 -13.85 -1.68 1.04
C THR A 115 -13.10 -1.93 2.35
N ASN A 116 -13.39 -1.12 3.36
CA ASN A 116 -12.83 -1.33 4.70
C ASN A 116 -13.34 -2.60 5.39
N GLN A 117 -14.30 -3.30 4.76
CA GLN A 117 -14.82 -4.60 5.22
C GLN A 117 -14.18 -5.78 4.51
N THR A 118 -13.46 -5.54 3.44
CA THR A 118 -12.80 -6.61 2.66
C THR A 118 -11.59 -7.14 3.42
N SER A 119 -11.53 -8.45 3.66
CA SER A 119 -10.39 -9.08 4.34
C SER A 119 -9.19 -9.17 3.41
N ILE A 120 -8.00 -9.29 4.01
CA ILE A 120 -6.77 -9.51 3.24
C ILE A 120 -6.86 -10.82 2.46
N LYS A 121 -7.49 -11.85 3.07
CA LYS A 121 -7.73 -13.13 2.41
C LYS A 121 -8.56 -12.94 1.13
N ASP A 122 -9.61 -12.13 1.18
CA ASP A 122 -10.47 -11.87 0.03
C ASP A 122 -9.74 -11.09 -1.05
N ILE A 123 -8.88 -10.14 -0.68
CA ILE A 123 -8.06 -9.41 -1.65
C ILE A 123 -7.12 -10.38 -2.38
N ARG A 124 -6.48 -11.27 -1.65
CA ARG A 124 -5.60 -12.31 -2.23
C ARG A 124 -6.37 -13.23 -3.16
N GLU A 125 -7.61 -13.57 -2.82
CA GLU A 125 -8.47 -14.39 -3.67
C GLU A 125 -8.80 -13.67 -4.99
N ILE A 126 -9.12 -12.38 -4.93
CA ILE A 126 -9.36 -11.58 -6.14
C ILE A 126 -8.11 -11.57 -7.02
N LYS A 127 -6.93 -11.38 -6.46
CA LYS A 127 -5.67 -11.40 -7.20
C LYS A 127 -5.42 -12.76 -7.84
N ARG A 128 -5.75 -13.83 -7.13
CA ARG A 128 -5.63 -15.19 -7.67
C ARG A 128 -6.54 -15.39 -8.89
N MET A 129 -7.76 -14.87 -8.80
CA MET A 129 -8.72 -14.94 -9.90
C MET A 129 -8.29 -14.10 -11.11
N GLU A 130 -7.73 -12.92 -10.87
CA GLU A 130 -7.15 -12.07 -11.91
C GLU A 130 -6.07 -12.82 -12.68
N LYS A 131 -5.17 -13.47 -11.96
CA LYS A 131 -4.07 -14.23 -12.55
C LYS A 131 -4.59 -15.43 -13.37
N ALA A 132 -5.57 -16.14 -12.85
CA ALA A 132 -6.19 -17.27 -13.54
C ALA A 132 -6.85 -16.83 -14.84
N ALA A 133 -7.54 -15.69 -14.85
CA ALA A 133 -8.15 -15.13 -16.05
C ALA A 133 -7.11 -14.73 -17.09
N GLU A 134 -6.00 -14.12 -16.65
CA GLU A 134 -4.89 -13.74 -17.51
C GLU A 134 -4.24 -14.98 -18.16
N ASP A 135 -3.98 -16.01 -17.36
CA ASP A 135 -3.40 -17.27 -17.85
C ASP A 135 -4.32 -17.94 -18.88
N ASN A 136 -5.62 -17.93 -18.67
CA ASN A 136 -6.59 -18.46 -19.62
C ASN A 136 -6.62 -17.68 -20.92
N GLU A 137 -6.52 -16.36 -20.85
CA GLU A 137 -6.45 -15.50 -22.04
C GLU A 137 -5.20 -15.78 -22.87
N VAL A 138 -4.05 -15.93 -22.23
CA VAL A 138 -2.79 -16.26 -22.88
C VAL A 138 -2.88 -17.63 -23.56
N LEU A 139 -3.46 -18.62 -22.87
CA LEU A 139 -3.64 -19.97 -23.43
C LEU A 139 -4.55 -19.94 -24.66
N THR A 140 -5.63 -19.19 -24.62
CA THR A 140 -6.57 -19.04 -25.73
C THR A 140 -5.88 -18.44 -26.95
N LYS A 141 -5.10 -17.37 -26.76
CA LYS A 141 -4.33 -16.75 -27.85
C LYS A 141 -3.31 -17.70 -28.46
N PHE A 142 -2.64 -18.47 -27.60
CA PHE A 142 -1.68 -19.49 -28.06
C PHE A 142 -2.35 -20.58 -28.92
N GLN A 143 -3.52 -21.03 -28.48
CA GLN A 143 -4.30 -22.02 -29.24
C GLN A 143 -4.74 -21.49 -30.60
N GLU A 144 -5.11 -20.21 -30.68
CA GLU A 144 -5.48 -19.58 -31.95
C GLU A 144 -4.31 -19.52 -32.94
N VAL A 145 -3.11 -19.26 -32.45
CA VAL A 145 -1.90 -19.21 -33.29
C VAL A 145 -1.55 -20.58 -33.87
N LEU A 146 -1.86 -21.66 -33.13
CA LEU A 146 -1.56 -23.03 -33.55
C LEU A 146 -2.56 -23.63 -34.56
N ARG A 147 -3.65 -22.96 -34.85
CA ARG A 147 -4.67 -23.44 -35.81
C ARG A 147 -4.27 -23.19 -37.25
#